data_9ed0b3db396449d2855543889305ff80
#
_entry.id   9ed0b3db396449d2855543889305ff80
#
_cell.length_a   1.000
_cell.length_b   1.000
_cell.length_c   1.000
_cell.angle_alpha   90.00
_cell.angle_beta   90.00
_cell.angle_gamma   90.00
#
_symmetry.space_group_name_H-M   'P 1'
#
loop_
_entity.id
_entity.type
_entity.pdbx_description
1 polymer ?
#
loop_
_entity_poly.entity_id
_entity_poly.type
_entity_poly.pdbx_seq_one_letter_code
_entity_poly.pdbx_strand_id
1 'polypeptide(L)'
;MKWSSSIRKWSRLIHRDLSFFFAGMVLIYAISGIVMNHRDTINPNFSIERKEYKIAEKLPGKEGMKRENVLTLLQPLGEEGNYTKHYFPKADIMKVFLKGGSNLQVNVRTGEAVYESVTRRPLIGAMARLHYNPGQWWTCLLYTSDAADDMQ
;
A
#
# COMPACT_ATOMS: atom_id res chain seq x y z
N MET A 1 31.40 -11.19 -48.87
CA MET A 1 30.35 -11.56 -47.86
C MET A 1 30.66 -10.97 -46.50
N LYS A 2 30.63 -9.63 -46.34
CA LYS A 2 30.89 -8.93 -45.07
C LYS A 2 29.66 -8.82 -44.13
N TRP A 3 28.47 -9.10 -44.63
CA TRP A 3 27.18 -8.98 -43.89
C TRP A 3 27.04 -10.01 -42.78
N SER A 4 27.51 -11.20 -42.95
CA SER A 4 27.42 -12.30 -41.97
C SER A 4 28.19 -12.02 -40.67
N SER A 5 29.29 -11.27 -40.68
CA SER A 5 30.10 -10.96 -39.48
C SER A 5 29.48 -9.84 -38.67
N SER A 6 28.89 -8.83 -39.32
CA SER A 6 28.20 -7.72 -38.67
C SER A 6 26.92 -8.21 -37.98
N ILE A 7 26.12 -9.03 -38.65
CA ILE A 7 24.90 -9.62 -38.09
C ILE A 7 25.23 -10.43 -36.83
N ARG A 8 26.27 -11.25 -36.83
CA ARG A 8 26.70 -12.04 -35.68
C ARG A 8 27.18 -11.17 -34.51
N LYS A 9 27.85 -10.04 -34.77
CA LYS A 9 28.25 -9.08 -33.73
C LYS A 9 27.01 -8.43 -33.09
N TRP A 10 26.09 -7.92 -33.91
CA TRP A 10 24.87 -7.31 -33.46
C TRP A 10 23.96 -8.29 -32.68
N SER A 11 23.80 -9.49 -33.17
CA SER A 11 23.03 -10.53 -32.49
C SER A 11 23.58 -10.84 -31.10
N ARG A 12 24.93 -10.95 -30.97
CA ARG A 12 25.55 -11.15 -29.63
C ARG A 12 25.37 -9.97 -28.68
N LEU A 13 25.46 -8.74 -29.18
CA LEU A 13 25.25 -7.54 -28.39
C LEU A 13 23.80 -7.49 -27.91
N ILE A 14 22.85 -7.61 -28.81
CA ILE A 14 21.42 -7.59 -28.48
C ILE A 14 21.08 -8.74 -27.53
N HIS A 15 21.55 -9.93 -27.76
CA HIS A 15 21.30 -11.07 -26.89
C HIS A 15 21.85 -10.83 -25.47
N ARG A 16 23.07 -10.32 -25.39
CA ARG A 16 23.68 -10.00 -24.09
C ARG A 16 22.87 -8.95 -23.33
N ASP A 17 22.54 -7.83 -23.97
CA ASP A 17 21.86 -6.71 -23.31
C ASP A 17 20.43 -7.10 -22.95
N LEU A 18 19.75 -7.85 -23.82
CA LEU A 18 18.43 -8.40 -23.55
C LEU A 18 18.46 -9.42 -22.39
N SER A 19 19.47 -10.27 -22.34
CA SER A 19 19.63 -11.25 -21.26
C SER A 19 19.82 -10.58 -19.91
N PHE A 20 20.61 -9.51 -19.81
CA PHE A 20 20.76 -8.74 -18.58
C PHE A 20 19.45 -8.05 -18.17
N PHE A 21 18.72 -7.49 -19.14
CA PHE A 21 17.42 -6.88 -18.89
C PHE A 21 16.41 -7.90 -18.33
N PHE A 22 16.28 -9.05 -18.96
CA PHE A 22 15.38 -10.10 -18.48
C PHE A 22 15.83 -10.71 -17.15
N ALA A 23 17.13 -10.89 -16.93
CA ALA A 23 17.66 -11.35 -15.64
C ALA A 23 17.28 -10.38 -14.52
N GLY A 24 17.38 -9.07 -14.74
CA GLY A 24 16.92 -8.04 -13.80
C GLY A 24 15.42 -8.13 -13.52
N MET A 25 14.60 -8.32 -14.55
CA MET A 25 13.17 -8.50 -14.38
C MET A 25 12.83 -9.75 -13.57
N VAL A 26 13.45 -10.89 -13.88
CA VAL A 26 13.24 -12.15 -13.14
C VAL A 26 13.61 -11.98 -11.68
N LEU A 27 14.68 -11.27 -11.38
CA LEU A 27 15.12 -11.02 -10.01
C LEU A 27 14.09 -10.16 -9.23
N ILE A 28 13.56 -9.11 -9.84
CA ILE A 28 12.49 -8.28 -9.28
C ILE A 28 11.24 -9.13 -9.02
N TYR A 29 10.84 -9.98 -9.98
CA TYR A 29 9.70 -10.86 -9.81
C TYR A 29 9.91 -11.90 -8.69
N ALA A 30 11.11 -12.48 -8.59
CA ALA A 30 11.44 -13.41 -7.53
C ALA A 30 11.32 -12.76 -6.14
N ILE A 31 11.89 -11.56 -5.96
CA ILE A 31 11.79 -10.80 -4.71
C ILE A 31 10.33 -10.45 -4.41
N SER A 32 9.58 -9.96 -5.41
CA SER A 32 8.17 -9.63 -5.23
C SER A 32 7.35 -10.88 -4.86
N GLY A 33 7.65 -12.03 -5.43
CA GLY A 33 7.02 -13.31 -5.10
C GLY A 33 7.23 -13.71 -3.65
N ILE A 34 8.45 -13.54 -3.12
CA ILE A 34 8.76 -13.79 -1.70
C ILE A 34 7.91 -12.88 -0.80
N VAL A 35 7.87 -11.58 -1.09
CA VAL A 35 7.06 -10.61 -0.34
C VAL A 35 5.58 -10.98 -0.38
N MET A 36 5.09 -11.38 -1.55
CA MET A 36 3.68 -11.76 -1.74
C MET A 36 3.31 -13.06 -1.04
N ASN A 37 4.23 -14.01 -0.95
CA ASN A 37 4.03 -15.25 -0.20
C ASN A 37 3.92 -15.00 1.32
N HIS A 38 4.52 -13.92 1.81
CA HIS A 38 4.47 -13.51 3.21
C HIS A 38 3.47 -12.37 3.48
N ARG A 39 2.48 -12.17 2.61
CA ARG A 39 1.50 -11.08 2.70
C ARG A 39 0.69 -11.07 4.00
N ASP A 40 0.50 -12.22 4.62
CA ASP A 40 -0.25 -12.35 5.88
C ASP A 40 0.55 -11.78 7.07
N THR A 41 1.88 -11.77 6.95
CA THR A 41 2.79 -11.20 7.95
C THR A 41 3.23 -9.79 7.57
N ILE A 42 3.44 -9.54 6.28
CA ILE A 42 3.93 -8.26 5.75
C ILE A 42 2.87 -7.70 4.81
N ASN A 43 2.11 -6.69 5.26
CA ASN A 43 1.21 -6.00 4.36
C ASN A 43 2.02 -5.24 3.29
N PRO A 44 1.92 -5.61 1.99
CA PRO A 44 2.75 -5.02 0.95
C PRO A 44 2.38 -3.57 0.63
N ASN A 45 1.14 -3.17 0.90
CA ASN A 45 0.63 -1.85 0.54
C ASN A 45 0.82 -0.82 1.64
N PHE A 46 0.66 -1.24 2.91
CA PHE A 46 0.61 -0.34 4.06
C PHE A 46 1.45 -0.87 5.22
N SER A 47 2.11 0.04 5.93
CA SER A 47 2.63 -0.18 7.28
C SER A 47 1.60 0.36 8.26
N ILE A 48 1.15 -0.46 9.19
CA ILE A 48 0.20 -0.05 10.23
C ILE A 48 0.97 -0.01 11.54
N GLU A 49 1.15 1.19 12.07
CA GLU A 49 1.71 1.40 13.41
C GLU A 49 0.57 1.72 14.35
N ARG A 50 0.50 0.97 15.45
CA ARG A 50 -0.51 1.13 16.48
C ARG A 50 0.15 1.75 17.70
N LYS A 51 -0.36 2.91 18.17
CA LYS A 51 0.11 3.61 19.36
C LYS A 51 -1.06 3.83 20.29
N GLU A 52 -0.88 3.44 21.55
CA GLU A 52 -1.88 3.60 22.58
C GLU A 52 -1.59 4.86 23.40
N TYR A 53 -2.61 5.66 23.63
CA TYR A 53 -2.53 6.90 24.42
C TYR A 53 -3.61 6.88 25.47
N LYS A 54 -3.32 7.50 26.62
CA LYS A 54 -4.33 7.80 27.62
C LYS A 54 -4.58 9.31 27.62
N ILE A 55 -5.82 9.69 27.35
CA ILE A 55 -6.26 11.08 27.37
C ILE A 55 -6.73 11.36 28.79
N ALA A 56 -6.07 12.30 29.47
CA ALA A 56 -6.39 12.65 30.85
C ALA A 56 -7.66 13.51 31.00
N GLU A 57 -8.11 14.14 29.91
CA GLU A 57 -9.31 14.99 29.92
C GLU A 57 -10.58 14.16 29.75
N LYS A 58 -11.60 14.52 30.56
CA LYS A 58 -12.96 14.01 30.39
C LYS A 58 -13.52 14.54 29.08
N LEU A 59 -13.69 13.66 28.13
CA LEU A 59 -14.25 13.99 26.84
C LEU A 59 -15.76 14.13 26.91
N PRO A 60 -16.36 15.12 26.23
CA PRO A 60 -17.80 15.22 26.13
C PRO A 60 -18.36 14.02 25.39
N GLY A 61 -19.52 13.53 25.81
CA GLY A 61 -20.20 12.41 25.14
C GLY A 61 -20.65 12.76 23.72
N LYS A 62 -21.30 11.80 23.06
CA LYS A 62 -21.75 11.88 21.66
C LYS A 62 -22.46 13.19 21.28
N GLU A 63 -23.30 13.74 22.16
CA GLU A 63 -24.08 14.97 21.90
C GLU A 63 -23.27 16.26 22.06
N GLY A 64 -22.18 16.24 22.83
CA GLY A 64 -21.30 17.39 23.07
C GLY A 64 -20.04 17.43 22.23
N MET A 65 -19.75 16.39 21.46
CA MET A 65 -18.52 16.28 20.68
C MET A 65 -18.59 17.14 19.41
N LYS A 66 -17.90 18.27 19.44
CA LYS A 66 -17.74 19.17 18.29
C LYS A 66 -16.42 18.89 17.57
N ARG A 67 -16.32 19.33 16.30
CA ARG A 67 -15.09 19.25 15.51
C ARG A 67 -13.87 19.84 16.23
N GLU A 68 -14.06 20.95 16.96
CA GLU A 68 -13.01 21.63 17.70
C GLU A 68 -12.37 20.73 18.76
N ASN A 69 -13.19 20.00 19.52
CA ASN A 69 -12.73 19.06 20.54
C ASN A 69 -11.90 17.92 19.92
N VAL A 70 -12.31 17.45 18.75
CA VAL A 70 -11.55 16.42 18.01
C VAL A 70 -10.21 16.95 17.50
N LEU A 71 -10.16 18.22 17.06
CA LEU A 71 -8.90 18.84 16.63
C LEU A 71 -7.93 18.98 17.81
N THR A 72 -8.42 19.36 18.99
CA THR A 72 -7.59 19.42 20.21
C THR A 72 -7.01 18.05 20.56
N LEU A 73 -7.76 16.96 20.34
CA LEU A 73 -7.27 15.60 20.53
C LEU A 73 -6.20 15.18 19.51
N LEU A 74 -6.21 15.76 18.33
CA LEU A 74 -5.25 15.48 17.28
C LEU A 74 -3.97 16.32 17.40
N GLN A 75 -4.00 17.40 18.19
CA GLN A 75 -2.87 18.30 18.41
C GLN A 75 -1.59 17.58 18.89
N PRO A 76 -1.64 16.72 19.91
CA PRO A 76 -0.46 15.99 20.37
C PRO A 76 0.12 15.03 19.33
N LEU A 77 -0.69 14.65 18.32
CA LEU A 77 -0.32 13.75 17.24
C LEU A 77 0.22 14.50 16.01
N GLY A 78 0.06 15.82 15.93
CA GLY A 78 0.42 16.63 14.78
C GLY A 78 -0.46 16.39 13.55
N GLU A 79 -1.64 15.80 13.72
CA GLU A 79 -2.53 15.34 12.64
C GLU A 79 -3.78 16.21 12.44
N GLU A 80 -3.78 17.43 12.98
CA GLU A 80 -4.94 18.36 12.91
C GLU A 80 -5.39 18.65 11.48
N GLY A 81 -4.40 18.86 10.57
CA GLY A 81 -4.67 19.15 9.15
C GLY A 81 -5.20 17.97 8.36
N ASN A 82 -5.09 16.76 8.90
CA ASN A 82 -5.49 15.52 8.26
C ASN A 82 -6.88 15.02 8.67
N TYR A 83 -7.57 15.73 9.56
CA TYR A 83 -8.93 15.39 9.94
C TYR A 83 -9.88 15.34 8.75
N THR A 84 -10.66 14.25 8.66
CA THR A 84 -11.68 14.07 7.62
C THR A 84 -13.08 14.05 8.24
N LYS A 85 -13.33 13.11 9.12
CA LYS A 85 -14.63 12.93 9.79
C LYS A 85 -14.47 12.13 11.06
N HIS A 86 -15.45 12.24 11.94
CA HIS A 86 -15.58 11.36 13.10
C HIS A 86 -17.00 10.79 13.19
N TYR A 87 -17.14 9.63 13.78
CA TYR A 87 -18.44 9.06 14.10
C TYR A 87 -18.35 8.16 15.33
N PHE A 88 -19.51 7.86 15.91
CA PHE A 88 -19.64 7.02 17.09
C PHE A 88 -20.24 5.67 16.69
N PRO A 89 -19.44 4.60 16.54
CA PRO A 89 -19.95 3.25 16.30
C PRO A 89 -20.72 2.70 17.52
N LYS A 90 -20.31 3.12 18.73
CA LYS A 90 -20.99 2.84 20.02
C LYS A 90 -21.08 4.13 20.82
N ALA A 91 -21.95 4.16 21.82
CA ALA A 91 -22.14 5.35 22.66
C ALA A 91 -20.83 5.85 23.31
N ASP A 92 -19.95 4.94 23.68
CA ASP A 92 -18.71 5.23 24.41
C ASP A 92 -17.45 5.23 23.50
N ILE A 93 -17.58 4.83 22.23
CA ILE A 93 -16.43 4.71 21.33
C ILE A 93 -16.60 5.70 20.18
N MET A 94 -15.65 6.61 20.07
CA MET A 94 -15.52 7.53 18.94
C MET A 94 -14.42 7.03 17.99
N LYS A 95 -14.67 7.08 16.70
CA LYS A 95 -13.68 6.81 15.65
C LYS A 95 -13.50 8.04 14.79
N VAL A 96 -12.26 8.51 14.69
CA VAL A 96 -11.86 9.66 13.87
C VAL A 96 -11.07 9.14 12.68
N PHE A 97 -11.45 9.57 11.49
CA PHE A 97 -10.75 9.25 10.24
C PHE A 97 -9.87 10.41 9.82
N LEU A 98 -8.67 10.07 9.45
CA LEU A 98 -7.65 10.98 8.96
C LEU A 98 -7.36 10.74 7.48
N LYS A 99 -6.84 11.75 6.81
CA LYS A 99 -6.35 11.62 5.44
C LYS A 99 -5.22 10.57 5.40
N GLY A 100 -5.16 9.81 4.31
CA GLY A 100 -4.14 8.76 4.18
C GLY A 100 -4.56 7.38 4.72
N GLY A 101 -5.74 7.28 5.36
CA GLY A 101 -6.26 6.01 5.88
C GLY A 101 -5.97 5.77 7.36
N SER A 102 -5.21 6.65 8.00
CA SER A 102 -4.99 6.60 9.45
C SER A 102 -6.29 6.85 10.22
N ASN A 103 -6.40 6.26 11.39
CA ASN A 103 -7.58 6.44 12.24
C ASN A 103 -7.19 6.52 13.72
N LEU A 104 -8.02 7.23 14.48
CA LEU A 104 -7.91 7.35 15.93
C LEU A 104 -9.22 6.84 16.53
N GLN A 105 -9.13 5.80 17.34
CA GLN A 105 -10.25 5.28 18.11
C GLN A 105 -10.10 5.70 19.55
N VAL A 106 -11.12 6.35 20.10
CA VAL A 106 -11.12 6.89 21.47
C VAL A 106 -12.30 6.32 22.23
N ASN A 107 -12.03 5.77 23.40
CA ASN A 107 -13.06 5.44 24.36
C ASN A 107 -13.31 6.67 25.26
N VAL A 108 -14.43 7.31 25.02
CA VAL A 108 -14.81 8.58 25.71
C VAL A 108 -14.97 8.40 27.22
N ARG A 109 -15.30 7.17 27.66
CA ARG A 109 -15.52 6.86 29.07
C ARG A 109 -14.22 6.56 29.82
N THR A 110 -13.32 5.79 29.24
CA THR A 110 -12.05 5.38 29.88
C THR A 110 -10.90 6.32 29.56
N GLY A 111 -11.03 7.17 28.54
CA GLY A 111 -9.95 8.04 28.04
C GLY A 111 -8.86 7.28 27.27
N GLU A 112 -9.06 6.00 26.97
CA GLU A 112 -8.12 5.23 26.19
C GLU A 112 -8.27 5.57 24.71
N ALA A 113 -7.16 5.89 24.07
CA ALA A 113 -7.10 6.21 22.65
C ALA A 113 -6.09 5.32 21.96
N VAL A 114 -6.49 4.74 20.83
CA VAL A 114 -5.63 3.93 19.96
C VAL A 114 -5.51 4.63 18.62
N TYR A 115 -4.30 5.10 18.33
CA TYR A 115 -3.98 5.70 17.04
C TYR A 115 -3.37 4.65 16.13
N GLU A 116 -3.98 4.43 14.98
CA GLU A 116 -3.48 3.58 13.90
C GLU A 116 -2.97 4.47 12.76
N SER A 117 -1.66 4.60 12.68
CA SER A 117 -0.99 5.28 11.58
C SER A 117 -0.84 4.33 10.40
N VAL A 118 -1.38 4.73 9.26
CA VAL A 118 -1.30 3.96 8.01
C VAL A 118 -0.36 4.66 7.05
N THR A 119 0.83 4.11 6.88
CA THR A 119 1.83 4.65 5.95
C THR A 119 1.94 3.76 4.71
N ARG A 120 1.86 4.35 3.53
CA ARG A 120 2.04 3.62 2.27
C ARG A 120 3.49 3.21 2.08
N ARG A 121 3.71 1.98 1.61
CA ARG A 121 5.02 1.47 1.22
C ARG A 121 5.21 1.58 -0.29
N PRO A 122 5.85 2.65 -0.81
CA PRO A 122 5.88 2.89 -2.26
C PRO A 122 6.62 1.81 -3.04
N LEU A 123 7.79 1.37 -2.56
CA LEU A 123 8.60 0.34 -3.26
C LEU A 123 7.93 -1.02 -3.24
N ILE A 124 7.55 -1.50 -2.07
CA ILE A 124 6.92 -2.82 -1.91
C ILE A 124 5.55 -2.84 -2.59
N GLY A 125 4.80 -1.74 -2.49
CA GLY A 125 3.53 -1.60 -3.20
C GLY A 125 3.67 -1.56 -4.72
N ALA A 126 4.74 -0.96 -5.25
CA ALA A 126 5.04 -1.00 -6.69
C ALA A 126 5.37 -2.42 -7.16
N MET A 127 6.19 -3.15 -6.39
CA MET A 127 6.53 -4.56 -6.67
C MET A 127 5.29 -5.47 -6.60
N ALA A 128 4.43 -5.26 -5.60
CA ALA A 128 3.17 -5.98 -5.50
C ALA A 128 2.25 -5.70 -6.71
N ARG A 129 2.18 -4.46 -7.19
CA ARG A 129 1.42 -4.10 -8.39
C ARG A 129 1.95 -4.79 -9.64
N LEU A 130 3.27 -4.92 -9.81
CA LEU A 130 3.84 -5.67 -10.92
C LEU A 130 3.42 -7.14 -10.86
N HIS A 131 3.32 -7.73 -9.69
CA HIS A 131 2.94 -9.13 -9.50
C HIS A 131 1.44 -9.36 -9.73
N TYR A 132 0.58 -8.47 -9.22
CA TYR A 132 -0.87 -8.56 -9.42
C TYR A 132 -1.34 -8.11 -10.80
N ASN A 133 -0.47 -7.47 -11.59
CA ASN A 133 -0.77 -6.95 -12.92
C ASN A 133 -2.15 -6.25 -13.02
N PRO A 134 -2.39 -5.15 -12.29
CA PRO A 134 -3.67 -4.45 -12.33
C PRO A 134 -3.92 -3.68 -13.63
N GLY A 135 -2.97 -3.70 -14.56
CA GLY A 135 -3.09 -3.06 -15.88
C GLY A 135 -3.68 -4.01 -16.92
N GLN A 136 -4.94 -3.83 -17.26
CA GLN A 136 -5.68 -4.67 -18.21
C GLN A 136 -5.03 -4.83 -19.60
N TRP A 137 -4.23 -3.88 -20.05
CA TRP A 137 -3.67 -3.91 -21.40
C TRP A 137 -2.48 -4.86 -21.56
N TRP A 138 -1.70 -5.10 -20.51
CA TRP A 138 -0.63 -6.12 -20.51
C TRP A 138 -1.19 -7.54 -20.45
N THR A 139 -2.29 -7.72 -19.73
CA THR A 139 -2.99 -9.01 -19.70
C THR A 139 -3.61 -9.35 -21.03
N CYS A 140 -4.16 -8.39 -21.79
CA CYS A 140 -4.62 -8.65 -23.16
C CYS A 140 -3.49 -9.18 -24.08
N LEU A 141 -2.29 -8.66 -23.93
CA LEU A 141 -1.16 -9.07 -24.80
C LEU A 141 -0.67 -10.48 -24.47
N LEU A 142 -0.71 -10.89 -23.21
CA LEU A 142 -0.33 -12.24 -22.77
C LEU A 142 -1.43 -13.27 -23.04
N TYR A 143 -2.70 -12.91 -22.80
CA TYR A 143 -3.84 -13.79 -23.06
C TYR A 143 -4.12 -14.00 -24.56
N THR A 144 -3.77 -13.06 -25.44
CA THR A 144 -3.90 -13.27 -26.89
C THR A 144 -2.89 -14.27 -27.43
N SER A 145 -1.75 -14.47 -26.77
CA SER A 145 -0.80 -15.52 -27.15
C SER A 145 -1.23 -16.90 -26.65
N ASP A 146 -1.88 -16.98 -25.48
CA ASP A 146 -2.33 -18.24 -24.86
C ASP A 146 -3.60 -18.78 -25.54
N ALA A 147 -4.52 -17.89 -25.95
CA ALA A 147 -5.72 -18.28 -26.69
C ALA A 147 -5.44 -18.80 -28.12
N ALA A 148 -4.23 -18.54 -28.66
CA ALA A 148 -3.83 -19.09 -29.97
C ALA A 148 -3.36 -20.55 -29.88
N ASP A 149 -2.89 -21.01 -28.70
CA ASP A 149 -2.45 -22.38 -28.46
C ASP A 149 -3.62 -23.34 -28.17
N ASP A 150 -4.72 -22.82 -27.62
CA ASP A 150 -5.93 -23.63 -27.31
C ASP A 150 -6.83 -23.92 -28.55
N MET A 151 -6.47 -23.39 -29.74
CA MET A 151 -7.24 -23.56 -30.97
C MET A 151 -6.57 -24.49 -31.99
N GLN A 152 -5.62 -25.34 -31.59
CA GLN A 152 -5.05 -26.38 -32.45
C GLN A 152 -5.55 -27.79 -32.06
#